data_56ba7ea9c6fc2a962d31ea74a3f79793
#
_entry.id   56ba7ea9c6fc2a962d31ea74a3f79793
#
_cell.length_a   1.000
_cell.length_b   1.000
_cell.length_c   1.000
_cell.angle_alpha   90.00
_cell.angle_beta   90.00
_cell.angle_gamma   90.00
#
_symmetry.space_group_name_H-M   'P 1'
#
loop_
_entity.id
_entity.type
_entity.pdbx_description
1 polymer ?
#
loop_
_entity_poly.entity_id
_entity_poly.type
_entity_poly.pdbx_seq_one_letter_code
_entity_poly.pdbx_strand_id
1 'polypeptide(L)'
;MNYLSEAQSLYHPLLKGAYELHVHSSPSAFPRKQTDWELVEEAKEAGMKGLVIKAHEGATYDRASLIRQQMPDMNVYGGLVCNLFTGGLSSHSVDMALRMGAKVIWMPTISAEQHAKYFAEYRQERFFNSETSLDDSSSNLTILNEKNKVKDEVKKILYLIASYDAILATGHLSPYEVDILVEEARAFGVKRILIQHADLGIAKIPMDLQEKLAGQGCYIEKCYLACGEDFNNITVPQMADSIQTLGSESCILVTDYGQPHNPPPVQGLSEFVTELINEGISEEMIREMITTNPESLLF
;
A
#
# COMPACT_ATOMS: atom_id res chain seq x y z
N MET A 1 -39.19 -23.07 20.62
CA MET A 1 -38.06 -22.21 20.99
C MET A 1 -36.95 -22.53 20.05
N ASN A 2 -36.83 -21.75 18.98
CA ASN A 2 -35.75 -21.88 18.01
C ASN A 2 -34.57 -21.03 18.48
N TYR A 3 -33.61 -21.65 19.12
CA TYR A 3 -32.28 -21.08 19.27
C TYR A 3 -31.48 -21.38 17.99
N LEU A 4 -31.73 -20.60 16.94
CA LEU A 4 -30.71 -20.43 15.92
C LEU A 4 -29.65 -19.49 16.55
N SER A 5 -28.55 -20.05 17.01
CA SER A 5 -27.37 -19.30 17.35
C SER A 5 -26.98 -18.50 16.07
N GLU A 6 -27.08 -17.19 16.16
CA GLU A 6 -26.37 -16.33 15.21
C GLU A 6 -24.90 -16.76 15.30
N ALA A 7 -24.41 -17.44 14.29
CA ALA A 7 -22.99 -17.63 14.13
C ALA A 7 -22.41 -16.22 14.06
N GLN A 8 -21.67 -15.81 15.10
CA GLN A 8 -20.94 -14.54 15.09
C GLN A 8 -20.11 -14.52 13.81
N SER A 9 -20.32 -13.52 12.98
CA SER A 9 -19.50 -13.32 11.79
C SER A 9 -18.04 -13.30 12.21
N LEU A 10 -17.20 -14.05 11.51
CA LEU A 10 -15.76 -14.08 11.74
C LEU A 10 -15.12 -12.70 11.54
N TYR A 11 -15.79 -11.83 10.77
CA TYR A 11 -15.30 -10.51 10.39
C TYR A 11 -16.20 -9.39 10.88
N HIS A 12 -15.60 -8.23 11.12
CA HIS A 12 -16.35 -7.04 11.51
C HIS A 12 -17.35 -6.63 10.42
N PRO A 13 -18.61 -6.29 10.76
CA PRO A 13 -19.66 -5.99 9.76
C PRO A 13 -19.33 -4.84 8.80
N LEU A 14 -18.48 -3.92 9.20
CA LEU A 14 -18.03 -2.79 8.35
C LEU A 14 -17.21 -3.22 7.16
N LEU A 15 -16.63 -4.44 7.15
CA LEU A 15 -15.89 -4.95 5.99
C LEU A 15 -16.79 -5.19 4.78
N LYS A 16 -18.11 -5.27 4.97
CA LYS A 16 -19.05 -5.38 3.84
C LYS A 16 -18.97 -4.13 2.95
N GLY A 17 -18.54 -4.35 1.70
CA GLY A 17 -18.33 -3.30 0.71
C GLY A 17 -16.95 -2.62 0.78
N ALA A 18 -16.08 -3.03 1.71
CA ALA A 18 -14.75 -2.47 1.88
C ALA A 18 -13.79 -2.87 0.76
N TYR A 19 -12.71 -2.11 0.65
CA TYR A 19 -11.52 -2.41 -0.14
C TYR A 19 -10.29 -2.50 0.76
N GLU A 20 -9.37 -3.40 0.41
CA GLU A 20 -8.03 -3.43 1.00
C GLU A 20 -7.00 -3.12 -0.10
N LEU A 21 -6.30 -2.00 0.03
CA LEU A 21 -5.45 -1.50 -1.05
C LEU A 21 -3.98 -1.90 -0.94
N HIS A 22 -3.61 -2.65 0.10
CA HIS A 22 -2.22 -3.03 0.33
C HIS A 22 -2.09 -4.37 1.03
N VAL A 23 -2.04 -5.42 0.24
CA VAL A 23 -1.86 -6.80 0.72
C VAL A 23 -0.81 -7.55 -0.08
N HIS A 24 -0.23 -8.54 0.56
CA HIS A 24 0.75 -9.43 -0.02
C HIS A 24 0.28 -10.88 0.02
N SER A 25 0.40 -11.58 -1.11
CA SER A 25 0.02 -13.00 -1.26
C SER A 25 0.99 -13.73 -2.18
N SER A 26 0.94 -15.06 -2.18
CA SER A 26 1.73 -15.87 -3.12
C SER A 26 0.95 -16.10 -4.45
N PRO A 27 1.68 -16.27 -5.58
CA PRO A 27 3.12 -16.53 -5.67
C PRO A 27 3.98 -15.32 -5.32
N SER A 28 5.07 -15.54 -4.57
CA SER A 28 6.03 -14.51 -4.12
C SER A 28 7.39 -15.15 -3.82
N ALA A 29 8.47 -14.40 -4.00
CA ALA A 29 9.80 -14.80 -3.55
C ALA A 29 9.91 -14.80 -2.01
N PHE A 30 9.01 -14.08 -1.35
CA PHE A 30 8.89 -14.08 0.11
C PHE A 30 7.86 -15.10 0.56
N PRO A 31 8.06 -15.78 1.70
CA PRO A 31 7.01 -16.59 2.31
C PRO A 31 5.75 -15.73 2.56
N ARG A 32 4.58 -16.25 2.15
CA ARG A 32 3.31 -15.55 2.31
C ARG A 32 2.31 -16.41 3.07
N LYS A 33 1.38 -15.74 3.79
CA LYS A 33 0.33 -16.37 4.58
C LYS A 33 -0.65 -17.15 3.72
N GLN A 34 -1.01 -16.58 2.57
CA GLN A 34 -2.05 -17.08 1.68
C GLN A 34 -1.62 -16.94 0.23
N THR A 35 -2.22 -17.74 -0.63
CA THR A 35 -2.21 -17.54 -2.08
C THR A 35 -3.15 -16.40 -2.49
N ASP A 36 -3.01 -15.91 -3.71
CA ASP A 36 -3.94 -14.92 -4.28
C ASP A 36 -5.40 -15.40 -4.20
N TRP A 37 -5.64 -16.69 -4.47
CA TRP A 37 -6.98 -17.27 -4.46
C TRP A 37 -7.58 -17.31 -3.06
N GLU A 38 -6.85 -17.83 -2.08
CA GLU A 38 -7.29 -17.89 -0.68
C GLU A 38 -7.60 -16.51 -0.13
N LEU A 39 -6.77 -15.52 -0.46
CA LEU A 39 -6.98 -14.12 -0.06
C LEU A 39 -8.26 -13.53 -0.65
N VAL A 40 -8.51 -13.74 -1.96
CA VAL A 40 -9.70 -13.19 -2.63
C VAL A 40 -10.97 -13.91 -2.21
N GLU A 41 -10.91 -15.23 -1.98
CA GLU A 41 -12.04 -16.00 -1.45
C GLU A 41 -12.41 -15.51 -0.05
N GLU A 42 -11.42 -15.31 0.85
CA GLU A 42 -11.64 -14.77 2.19
C GLU A 42 -12.25 -13.35 2.15
N ALA A 43 -11.72 -12.47 1.29
CA ALA A 43 -12.29 -11.13 1.10
C ALA A 43 -13.75 -11.17 0.63
N LYS A 44 -14.07 -12.09 -0.28
CA LYS A 44 -15.45 -12.31 -0.75
C LYS A 44 -16.35 -12.83 0.36
N GLU A 45 -15.89 -13.76 1.17
CA GLU A 45 -16.64 -14.29 2.34
C GLU A 45 -16.91 -13.20 3.37
N ALA A 46 -15.97 -12.29 3.58
CA ALA A 46 -16.14 -11.11 4.43
C ALA A 46 -17.09 -10.05 3.83
N GLY A 47 -17.54 -10.25 2.59
CA GLY A 47 -18.40 -9.30 1.86
C GLY A 47 -17.67 -8.06 1.35
N MET A 48 -16.35 -8.09 1.27
CA MET A 48 -15.55 -6.99 0.71
C MET A 48 -15.82 -6.85 -0.80
N LYS A 49 -15.58 -5.66 -1.33
CA LYS A 49 -15.82 -5.31 -2.74
C LYS A 49 -14.58 -5.53 -3.59
N GLY A 50 -13.41 -5.43 -3.00
CA GLY A 50 -12.17 -5.66 -3.74
C GLY A 50 -10.89 -5.45 -2.94
N LEU A 51 -9.78 -5.66 -3.62
CA LEU A 51 -8.44 -5.49 -3.06
C LEU A 51 -7.38 -5.21 -4.13
N VAL A 52 -6.23 -4.70 -3.69
CA VAL A 52 -5.05 -4.47 -4.52
C VAL A 52 -3.91 -5.34 -4.03
N ILE A 53 -3.52 -6.31 -4.86
CA ILE A 53 -2.39 -7.20 -4.56
C ILE A 53 -1.09 -6.50 -4.92
N LYS A 54 -0.13 -6.49 -4.00
CA LYS A 54 1.21 -5.93 -4.18
C LYS A 54 2.27 -7.02 -4.06
N ALA A 55 3.30 -6.95 -4.89
CA ALA A 55 4.53 -7.75 -4.76
C ALA A 55 5.75 -6.86 -4.98
N HIS A 56 6.78 -7.03 -4.14
CA HIS A 56 8.01 -6.23 -4.27
C HIS A 56 8.86 -6.66 -5.46
N GLU A 57 8.77 -7.94 -5.84
CA GLU A 57 9.66 -8.63 -6.76
C GLU A 57 9.08 -8.89 -8.15
N GLY A 58 7.80 -8.60 -8.33
CA GLY A 58 7.12 -8.93 -9.58
C GLY A 58 5.89 -8.09 -9.86
N ALA A 59 5.35 -8.28 -11.05
CA ALA A 59 4.08 -7.71 -11.45
C ALA A 59 2.91 -8.44 -10.75
N THR A 60 1.82 -7.71 -10.50
CA THR A 60 0.59 -8.28 -9.94
C THR A 60 -0.65 -7.97 -10.77
N TYR A 61 -0.53 -7.11 -11.77
CA TYR A 61 -1.64 -6.74 -12.67
C TYR A 61 -2.15 -7.90 -13.52
N ASP A 62 -1.27 -8.79 -13.96
CA ASP A 62 -1.60 -9.98 -14.72
C ASP A 62 -2.35 -11.01 -13.86
N ARG A 63 -1.85 -11.32 -12.66
CA ARG A 63 -2.51 -12.20 -11.69
C ARG A 63 -3.91 -11.68 -11.33
N ALA A 64 -4.01 -10.39 -11.01
CA ALA A 64 -5.29 -9.73 -10.71
C ALA A 64 -6.26 -9.81 -11.90
N SER A 65 -5.77 -9.68 -13.14
CA SER A 65 -6.60 -9.81 -14.34
C SER A 65 -7.17 -11.22 -14.49
N LEU A 66 -6.37 -12.26 -14.26
CA LEU A 66 -6.82 -13.66 -14.31
C LEU A 66 -7.86 -13.95 -13.22
N ILE A 67 -7.66 -13.42 -12.02
CA ILE A 67 -8.62 -13.59 -10.91
C ILE A 67 -9.97 -12.94 -11.27
N ARG A 68 -9.98 -11.71 -11.78
CA ARG A 68 -11.23 -11.05 -12.19
C ARG A 68 -12.00 -11.80 -13.29
N GLN A 69 -11.32 -12.53 -14.15
CA GLN A 69 -11.98 -13.38 -15.15
C GLN A 69 -12.74 -14.55 -14.51
N GLN A 70 -12.25 -15.08 -13.40
CA GLN A 70 -12.87 -16.19 -12.68
C GLN A 70 -13.84 -15.72 -11.60
N MET A 71 -13.58 -14.56 -11.02
CA MET A 71 -14.37 -13.94 -9.93
C MET A 71 -14.80 -12.51 -10.32
N PRO A 72 -15.71 -12.37 -11.31
CA PRO A 72 -16.08 -11.06 -11.87
C PRO A 72 -16.78 -10.12 -10.86
N ASP A 73 -17.29 -10.67 -9.78
CA ASP A 73 -17.93 -9.90 -8.69
C ASP A 73 -16.91 -9.24 -7.75
N MET A 74 -15.62 -9.59 -7.87
CA MET A 74 -14.55 -9.04 -7.04
C MET A 74 -13.67 -8.07 -7.84
N ASN A 75 -13.52 -6.86 -7.31
CA ASN A 75 -12.62 -5.83 -7.85
C ASN A 75 -11.18 -6.08 -7.41
N VAL A 76 -10.49 -7.02 -8.05
CA VAL A 76 -9.10 -7.34 -7.75
C VAL A 76 -8.18 -6.58 -8.70
N TYR A 77 -7.30 -5.78 -8.17
CA TYR A 77 -6.32 -5.01 -8.92
C TYR A 77 -4.89 -5.35 -8.49
N GLY A 78 -3.96 -4.91 -9.28
CA GLY A 78 -2.53 -5.01 -9.03
C GLY A 78 -1.79 -3.94 -9.78
N GLY A 79 -0.47 -3.99 -9.73
CA GLY A 79 0.36 -2.99 -10.35
C GLY A 79 1.81 -3.42 -10.48
N LEU A 80 2.69 -2.44 -10.51
CA LEU A 80 4.12 -2.62 -10.63
C LEU A 80 4.85 -1.79 -9.57
N VAL A 81 5.75 -2.41 -8.82
CA VAL A 81 6.70 -1.71 -7.93
C VAL A 81 7.98 -1.44 -8.72
N CYS A 82 8.47 -0.20 -8.72
CA CYS A 82 9.68 0.21 -9.44
C CYS A 82 10.97 -0.22 -8.70
N ASN A 83 11.03 -1.47 -8.27
CA ASN A 83 12.22 -2.08 -7.68
C ASN A 83 13.18 -2.58 -8.77
N LEU A 84 14.44 -2.83 -8.42
CA LEU A 84 15.45 -3.35 -9.35
C LEU A 84 15.01 -4.64 -10.04
N PHE A 85 14.31 -5.53 -9.33
CA PHE A 85 13.82 -6.81 -9.86
C PHE A 85 12.79 -6.67 -10.99
N THR A 86 12.12 -5.53 -11.06
CA THR A 86 11.11 -5.21 -12.08
C THR A 86 11.61 -4.20 -13.11
N GLY A 87 12.90 -3.93 -13.12
CA GLY A 87 13.56 -2.99 -14.03
C GLY A 87 13.86 -1.60 -13.44
N GLY A 88 13.62 -1.39 -12.16
CA GLY A 88 13.89 -0.13 -11.47
C GLY A 88 12.98 1.01 -11.94
N LEU A 89 13.53 2.23 -11.95
CA LEU A 89 12.86 3.43 -12.47
C LEU A 89 12.88 3.43 -14.01
N SER A 90 12.13 2.51 -14.63
CA SER A 90 12.07 2.34 -16.08
C SER A 90 10.69 2.73 -16.63
N SER A 91 10.64 3.79 -17.44
CA SER A 91 9.41 4.20 -18.13
C SER A 91 8.88 3.11 -19.07
N HIS A 92 9.76 2.28 -19.67
CA HIS A 92 9.34 1.17 -20.51
C HIS A 92 8.60 0.07 -19.73
N SER A 93 9.12 -0.29 -18.54
CA SER A 93 8.43 -1.26 -17.66
C SER A 93 7.08 -0.73 -17.19
N VAL A 94 7.02 0.56 -16.84
CA VAL A 94 5.78 1.22 -16.40
C VAL A 94 4.77 1.33 -17.55
N ASP A 95 5.18 1.73 -18.76
CA ASP A 95 4.28 1.80 -19.92
C ASP A 95 3.68 0.42 -20.23
N MET A 96 4.50 -0.63 -20.20
CA MET A 96 4.01 -2.00 -20.40
C MET A 96 3.03 -2.42 -19.30
N ALA A 97 3.34 -2.15 -18.04
CA ALA A 97 2.46 -2.47 -16.93
C ALA A 97 1.09 -1.76 -17.06
N LEU A 98 1.08 -0.48 -17.38
CA LEU A 98 -0.14 0.31 -17.56
C LEU A 98 -0.98 -0.19 -18.74
N ARG A 99 -0.35 -0.52 -19.88
CA ARG A 99 -1.03 -1.16 -21.04
C ARG A 99 -1.66 -2.50 -20.70
N MET A 100 -1.07 -3.25 -19.77
CA MET A 100 -1.60 -4.54 -19.28
C MET A 100 -2.60 -4.38 -18.15
N GLY A 101 -2.97 -3.15 -17.77
CA GLY A 101 -4.02 -2.87 -16.79
C GLY A 101 -3.54 -2.73 -15.36
N ALA A 102 -2.26 -2.41 -15.13
CA ALA A 102 -1.77 -2.01 -13.81
C ALA A 102 -2.57 -0.82 -13.31
N LYS A 103 -3.10 -0.92 -12.09
CA LYS A 103 -3.89 0.13 -11.45
C LYS A 103 -3.02 1.05 -10.61
N VAL A 104 -1.95 0.50 -10.03
CA VAL A 104 -1.03 1.23 -9.15
C VAL A 104 0.40 1.08 -9.66
N ILE A 105 1.11 2.19 -9.69
CA ILE A 105 2.57 2.22 -9.86
C ILE A 105 3.17 2.70 -8.55
N TRP A 106 3.87 1.81 -7.89
CA TRP A 106 4.61 2.14 -6.67
C TRP A 106 6.03 2.59 -7.02
N MET A 107 6.46 3.68 -6.43
CA MET A 107 7.87 4.04 -6.40
C MET A 107 8.70 2.96 -5.69
N PRO A 108 10.03 2.97 -5.77
CA PRO A 108 10.86 1.94 -5.16
C PRO A 108 10.50 1.67 -3.71
N THR A 109 10.45 0.39 -3.35
CA THR A 109 10.25 -0.09 -1.98
C THR A 109 11.57 -0.66 -1.43
N ILE A 110 11.76 -1.98 -1.45
CA ILE A 110 12.97 -2.62 -0.92
C ILE A 110 14.26 -2.22 -1.64
N SER A 111 14.17 -1.72 -2.86
CA SER A 111 15.31 -1.16 -3.59
C SER A 111 15.52 0.35 -3.36
N ALA A 112 14.70 1.01 -2.53
CA ALA A 112 14.86 2.43 -2.24
C ALA A 112 16.08 2.69 -1.33
N GLU A 113 16.80 3.77 -1.57
CA GLU A 113 17.90 4.20 -0.72
C GLU A 113 17.46 4.40 0.74
N GLN A 114 16.28 4.96 0.95
CA GLN A 114 15.71 5.16 2.28
C GLN A 114 15.45 3.82 3.00
N HIS A 115 14.96 2.80 2.29
CA HIS A 115 14.77 1.47 2.85
C HIS A 115 16.10 0.87 3.34
N ALA A 116 17.14 0.95 2.52
CA ALA A 116 18.48 0.47 2.89
C ALA A 116 19.06 1.21 4.11
N LYS A 117 18.89 2.55 4.17
CA LYS A 117 19.30 3.36 5.31
C LYS A 117 18.60 2.94 6.60
N TYR A 118 17.27 2.76 6.56
CA TYR A 118 16.49 2.34 7.73
C TYR A 118 16.97 1.00 8.28
N PHE A 119 17.15 -0.02 7.43
CA PHE A 119 17.58 -1.34 7.88
C PHE A 119 19.03 -1.38 8.32
N ALA A 120 19.91 -0.55 7.77
CA ALA A 120 21.28 -0.41 8.25
C ALA A 120 21.37 0.22 9.65
N GLU A 121 20.44 1.15 9.97
CA GLU A 121 20.43 1.88 11.24
C GLU A 121 19.66 1.14 12.34
N TYR A 122 18.48 0.59 12.03
CA TYR A 122 17.53 0.08 13.03
C TYR A 122 17.36 -1.44 13.03
N ARG A 123 17.71 -2.12 11.95
CA ARG A 123 17.59 -3.58 11.81
C ARG A 123 18.80 -4.15 11.10
N GLN A 124 19.54 -5.01 11.81
CA GLN A 124 20.72 -5.70 11.26
C GLN A 124 20.35 -6.93 10.41
N GLU A 125 19.09 -7.36 10.41
CA GLU A 125 18.62 -8.50 9.64
C GLU A 125 18.20 -8.07 8.24
N ARG A 126 18.76 -8.74 7.23
CA ARG A 126 18.39 -8.52 5.83
C ARG A 126 17.07 -9.22 5.51
N PHE A 127 16.21 -8.57 4.74
CA PHE A 127 14.96 -9.15 4.25
C PHE A 127 15.16 -10.41 3.40
N PHE A 128 16.30 -10.51 2.72
CA PHE A 128 16.71 -11.67 1.98
C PHE A 128 17.90 -12.33 2.69
N ASN A 129 17.66 -13.49 3.29
CA ASN A 129 18.70 -14.43 3.65
C ASN A 129 19.22 -15.13 2.37
N SER A 130 19.67 -14.39 1.37
CA SER A 130 20.25 -15.00 0.19
C SER A 130 21.72 -14.67 0.09
N GLU A 131 22.54 -15.71 0.02
CA GLU A 131 23.95 -15.66 -0.37
C GLU A 131 24.12 -15.28 -1.87
N THR A 132 23.06 -14.74 -2.51
CA THR A 132 23.07 -14.40 -3.92
C THR A 132 23.74 -13.05 -4.12
N SER A 133 24.59 -12.96 -5.14
CA SER A 133 25.36 -11.79 -5.59
C SER A 133 24.52 -10.58 -6.02
N LEU A 134 23.21 -10.60 -5.81
CA LEU A 134 22.29 -9.48 -6.12
C LEU A 134 22.19 -8.46 -4.97
N ASP A 135 22.90 -8.68 -3.88
CA ASP A 135 22.95 -7.80 -2.72
C ASP A 135 24.06 -6.75 -2.87
N ASP A 136 24.02 -6.02 -3.97
CA ASP A 136 24.91 -4.89 -4.18
C ASP A 136 24.32 -3.63 -3.59
N SER A 137 24.76 -3.25 -2.38
CA SER A 137 24.37 -2.03 -1.68
C SER A 137 24.68 -0.76 -2.49
N SER A 138 25.45 -0.86 -3.60
CA SER A 138 25.73 0.24 -4.52
C SER A 138 24.55 0.58 -5.44
N SER A 139 23.49 -0.23 -5.45
CA SER A 139 22.38 -0.12 -6.40
C SER A 139 21.07 0.44 -5.82
N ASN A 140 21.11 1.09 -4.65
CA ASN A 140 19.92 1.68 -4.05
C ASN A 140 19.33 2.79 -4.92
N LEU A 141 18.00 2.77 -5.09
CA LEU A 141 17.29 3.70 -5.94
C LEU A 141 16.87 4.95 -5.17
N THR A 142 17.17 6.13 -5.75
CA THR A 142 16.57 7.42 -5.40
C THR A 142 15.93 8.03 -6.64
N ILE A 143 14.84 8.77 -6.45
CA ILE A 143 14.17 9.50 -7.54
C ILE A 143 14.87 10.80 -7.91
N LEU A 144 15.82 11.26 -7.08
CA LEU A 144 16.52 12.53 -7.26
C LEU A 144 17.90 12.34 -7.90
N ASN A 145 18.31 13.32 -8.69
CA ASN A 145 19.64 13.43 -9.22
C ASN A 145 20.57 14.18 -8.24
N GLU A 146 21.85 14.31 -8.59
CA GLU A 146 22.88 14.98 -7.77
C GLU A 146 22.56 16.48 -7.47
N LYS A 147 21.64 17.08 -8.21
CA LYS A 147 21.17 18.47 -8.00
C LYS A 147 19.86 18.52 -7.20
N ASN A 148 19.46 17.43 -6.55
CA ASN A 148 18.19 17.28 -5.81
C ASN A 148 16.95 17.59 -6.67
N LYS A 149 17.01 17.30 -7.98
CA LYS A 149 15.84 17.39 -8.88
C LYS A 149 15.38 16.01 -9.28
N VAL A 150 14.08 15.86 -9.52
CA VAL A 150 13.50 14.63 -10.03
C VAL A 150 14.19 14.23 -11.33
N LYS A 151 14.62 12.97 -11.42
CA LYS A 151 15.27 12.39 -12.59
C LYS A 151 14.34 12.44 -13.80
N ASP A 152 14.88 12.66 -14.99
CA ASP A 152 14.07 12.72 -16.22
C ASP A 152 13.31 11.42 -16.49
N GLU A 153 13.87 10.28 -16.10
CA GLU A 153 13.17 8.99 -16.23
C GLU A 153 11.94 8.90 -15.33
N VAL A 154 12.01 9.44 -14.10
CA VAL A 154 10.87 9.54 -13.19
C VAL A 154 9.79 10.47 -13.76
N LYS A 155 10.18 11.58 -14.39
CA LYS A 155 9.24 12.50 -15.08
C LYS A 155 8.46 11.78 -16.18
N LYS A 156 9.12 10.92 -16.97
CA LYS A 156 8.44 10.08 -17.97
C LYS A 156 7.45 9.12 -17.32
N ILE A 157 7.81 8.53 -16.18
CA ILE A 157 6.93 7.68 -15.40
C ILE A 157 5.70 8.46 -14.93
N LEU A 158 5.88 9.66 -14.38
CA LEU A 158 4.77 10.52 -13.93
C LEU A 158 3.84 10.90 -15.09
N TYR A 159 4.39 11.23 -16.26
CA TYR A 159 3.61 11.48 -17.47
C TYR A 159 2.76 10.26 -17.87
N LEU A 160 3.31 9.05 -17.81
CA LEU A 160 2.58 7.82 -18.11
C LEU A 160 1.47 7.58 -17.08
N ILE A 161 1.76 7.70 -15.79
CA ILE A 161 0.77 7.54 -14.71
C ILE A 161 -0.41 8.52 -14.92
N ALA A 162 -0.12 9.80 -15.21
CA ALA A 162 -1.14 10.79 -15.50
C ALA A 162 -1.95 10.45 -16.76
N SER A 163 -1.30 9.98 -17.83
CA SER A 163 -1.94 9.64 -19.11
C SER A 163 -2.91 8.46 -19.00
N TYR A 164 -2.65 7.53 -18.09
CA TYR A 164 -3.50 6.34 -17.86
C TYR A 164 -4.47 6.52 -16.68
N ASP A 165 -4.48 7.68 -16.03
CA ASP A 165 -5.23 7.95 -14.80
C ASP A 165 -5.00 6.87 -13.72
N ALA A 166 -3.75 6.40 -13.62
CA ALA A 166 -3.34 5.39 -12.66
C ALA A 166 -2.96 6.01 -11.32
N ILE A 167 -2.85 5.18 -10.29
CA ILE A 167 -2.46 5.60 -8.95
C ILE A 167 -0.93 5.63 -8.86
N LEU A 168 -0.39 6.76 -8.42
CA LEU A 168 0.99 6.89 -7.94
C LEU A 168 1.04 6.58 -6.45
N ALA A 169 1.81 5.58 -6.04
CA ALA A 169 2.10 5.31 -4.64
C ALA A 169 3.58 5.56 -4.32
N THR A 170 3.86 6.20 -3.18
CA THR A 170 5.20 6.73 -2.87
C THR A 170 6.24 5.68 -2.48
N GLY A 171 5.82 4.44 -2.21
CA GLY A 171 6.75 3.36 -1.82
C GLY A 171 7.49 3.66 -0.54
N HIS A 172 8.78 3.32 -0.50
CA HIS A 172 9.68 3.56 0.65
C HIS A 172 10.63 4.74 0.41
N LEU A 173 10.16 5.77 -0.29
CA LEU A 173 10.93 7.00 -0.44
C LEU A 173 11.06 7.75 0.89
N SER A 174 12.12 8.54 1.02
CA SER A 174 12.28 9.44 2.18
C SER A 174 11.22 10.54 2.18
N PRO A 175 10.86 11.13 3.35
CA PRO A 175 9.93 12.24 3.42
C PRO A 175 10.29 13.41 2.47
N TYR A 176 11.59 13.68 2.35
CA TYR A 176 12.09 14.70 1.43
C TYR A 176 11.81 14.38 -0.05
N GLU A 177 12.03 13.13 -0.45
CA GLU A 177 11.73 12.69 -1.82
C GLU A 177 10.22 12.69 -2.08
N VAL A 178 9.40 12.29 -1.08
CA VAL A 178 7.93 12.28 -1.18
C VAL A 178 7.40 13.67 -1.44
N ASP A 179 7.87 14.68 -0.70
CA ASP A 179 7.44 16.07 -0.88
C ASP A 179 7.72 16.57 -2.30
N ILE A 180 8.95 16.36 -2.79
CA ILE A 180 9.34 16.74 -4.14
C ILE A 180 8.58 15.93 -5.22
N LEU A 181 8.37 14.62 -4.98
CA LEU A 181 7.65 13.76 -5.92
C LEU A 181 6.21 14.23 -6.11
N VAL A 182 5.52 14.58 -5.02
CA VAL A 182 4.11 15.02 -5.10
C VAL A 182 3.99 16.34 -5.86
N GLU A 183 4.87 17.30 -5.61
CA GLU A 183 4.89 18.56 -6.35
C GLU A 183 5.09 18.33 -7.87
N GLU A 184 6.08 17.50 -8.23
CA GLU A 184 6.34 17.16 -9.63
C GLU A 184 5.17 16.37 -10.25
N ALA A 185 4.61 15.39 -9.53
CA ALA A 185 3.49 14.58 -9.97
C ALA A 185 2.25 15.44 -10.29
N ARG A 186 1.94 16.42 -9.44
CA ARG A 186 0.86 17.38 -9.69
C ARG A 186 1.14 18.25 -10.93
N ALA A 187 2.38 18.67 -11.13
CA ALA A 187 2.78 19.42 -12.33
C ALA A 187 2.60 18.61 -13.62
N PHE A 188 2.78 17.28 -13.57
CA PHE A 188 2.49 16.36 -14.67
C PHE A 188 1.00 15.96 -14.79
N GLY A 189 0.13 16.42 -13.89
CA GLY A 189 -1.31 16.15 -13.92
C GLY A 189 -1.71 14.81 -13.30
N VAL A 190 -0.85 14.19 -12.48
CA VAL A 190 -1.22 12.98 -11.72
C VAL A 190 -2.28 13.36 -10.69
N LYS A 191 -3.46 12.73 -10.79
CA LYS A 191 -4.62 13.03 -9.94
C LYS A 191 -4.68 12.15 -8.70
N ARG A 192 -4.27 10.89 -8.81
CA ARG A 192 -4.43 9.83 -7.82
C ARG A 192 -3.10 9.53 -7.16
N ILE A 193 -2.92 10.04 -5.93
CA ILE A 193 -1.65 9.89 -5.20
C ILE A 193 -1.95 9.28 -3.83
N LEU A 194 -1.25 8.17 -3.52
CA LEU A 194 -1.28 7.47 -2.25
C LEU A 194 0.08 7.65 -1.55
N ILE A 195 0.07 8.31 -0.42
CA ILE A 195 1.25 8.42 0.45
C ILE A 195 1.33 7.14 1.28
N GLN A 196 2.23 6.28 0.90
CA GLN A 196 2.33 4.93 1.42
C GLN A 196 3.11 4.89 2.73
N HIS A 197 2.71 4.01 3.66
CA HIS A 197 3.42 3.76 4.92
C HIS A 197 3.68 5.00 5.78
N ALA A 198 2.77 5.98 5.78
CA ALA A 198 3.02 7.28 6.40
C ALA A 198 3.50 7.20 7.86
N ASP A 199 3.08 6.16 8.60
CA ASP A 199 3.44 5.95 10.00
C ASP A 199 4.45 4.80 10.22
N LEU A 200 4.82 4.08 9.15
CA LEU A 200 5.81 3.01 9.22
C LEU A 200 7.23 3.57 9.24
N GLY A 201 8.07 3.12 10.16
CA GLY A 201 9.41 3.66 10.38
C GLY A 201 10.31 3.75 9.15
N ILE A 202 10.13 2.84 8.19
CA ILE A 202 10.90 2.81 6.93
C ILE A 202 10.79 4.14 6.16
N ALA A 203 9.57 4.70 6.08
CA ALA A 203 9.28 5.91 5.32
C ALA A 203 8.47 6.93 6.13
N LYS A 204 8.65 6.93 7.46
CA LYS A 204 7.85 7.72 8.40
C LYS A 204 7.76 9.18 7.98
N ILE A 205 6.57 9.60 7.59
CA ILE A 205 6.27 10.97 7.17
C ILE A 205 5.89 11.79 8.43
N PRO A 206 6.58 12.91 8.73
CA PRO A 206 6.20 13.79 9.83
C PRO A 206 4.76 14.30 9.67
N MET A 207 4.06 14.54 10.78
CA MET A 207 2.63 14.91 10.76
C MET A 207 2.36 16.20 9.98
N ASP A 208 3.19 17.20 10.13
CA ASP A 208 3.08 18.46 9.38
C ASP A 208 3.18 18.24 7.86
N LEU A 209 4.01 17.29 7.44
CA LEU A 209 4.09 16.91 6.02
C LEU A 209 2.88 16.07 5.61
N GLN A 210 2.37 15.17 6.47
CA GLN A 210 1.12 14.44 6.17
C GLN A 210 -0.05 15.43 5.98
N GLU A 211 -0.21 16.42 6.85
CA GLU A 211 -1.23 17.49 6.73
C GLU A 211 -1.06 18.29 5.43
N LYS A 212 0.17 18.69 5.09
CA LYS A 212 0.48 19.37 3.81
C LYS A 212 0.03 18.52 2.60
N LEU A 213 0.39 17.23 2.59
CA LEU A 213 0.10 16.33 1.48
C LEU A 213 -1.41 16.01 1.38
N ALA A 214 -2.08 15.81 2.50
CA ALA A 214 -3.53 15.67 2.57
C ALA A 214 -4.23 16.92 2.03
N GLY A 215 -3.79 18.11 2.42
CA GLY A 215 -4.28 19.39 1.89
C GLY A 215 -4.04 19.58 0.39
N GLN A 216 -3.11 18.84 -0.22
CA GLN A 216 -2.89 18.77 -1.66
C GLN A 216 -3.76 17.70 -2.35
N GLY A 217 -4.66 17.05 -1.63
CA GLY A 217 -5.56 16.01 -2.14
C GLY A 217 -4.89 14.64 -2.32
N CYS A 218 -3.81 14.36 -1.59
CA CYS A 218 -3.26 13.02 -1.50
C CYS A 218 -3.99 12.22 -0.43
N TYR A 219 -4.16 10.91 -0.65
CA TYR A 219 -4.59 9.99 0.41
C TYR A 219 -3.39 9.53 1.23
N ILE A 220 -3.57 9.49 2.55
CA ILE A 220 -2.56 9.05 3.52
C ILE A 220 -2.88 7.62 3.95
N GLU A 221 -1.98 6.70 3.68
CA GLU A 221 -2.14 5.29 4.05
C GLU A 221 -1.86 5.11 5.54
N LYS A 222 -2.86 4.61 6.26
CA LYS A 222 -2.81 4.21 7.66
C LYS A 222 -2.67 2.71 7.73
N CYS A 223 -1.47 2.25 8.05
CA CYS A 223 -1.04 0.88 7.87
C CYS A 223 -1.00 0.14 9.22
N TYR A 224 -1.76 -0.97 9.36
CA TYR A 224 -1.83 -1.73 10.61
C TYR A 224 -0.48 -2.37 10.96
N LEU A 225 0.32 -2.78 9.97
CA LEU A 225 1.66 -3.32 10.18
C LEU A 225 2.56 -2.39 11.01
N ALA A 226 2.35 -1.06 10.93
CA ALA A 226 3.10 -0.10 11.73
C ALA A 226 2.82 -0.22 13.24
N CYS A 227 1.65 -0.75 13.62
CA CYS A 227 1.25 -1.01 15.01
C CYS A 227 1.69 -2.40 15.51
N GLY A 228 2.02 -3.31 14.59
CA GLY A 228 2.38 -4.70 14.90
C GLY A 228 3.74 -4.86 15.56
N GLU A 229 3.98 -6.05 16.15
CA GLU A 229 5.20 -6.38 16.89
C GLU A 229 6.49 -6.26 16.05
N ASP A 230 6.40 -6.49 14.74
CA ASP A 230 7.55 -6.43 13.83
C ASP A 230 8.16 -5.03 13.73
N PHE A 231 7.34 -4.00 13.80
CA PHE A 231 7.78 -2.62 13.63
C PHE A 231 7.56 -1.79 14.89
N ASN A 232 6.39 -1.88 15.52
CA ASN A 232 6.03 -1.13 16.72
C ASN A 232 6.42 0.36 16.63
N ASN A 233 6.14 0.98 15.47
CA ASN A 233 6.52 2.35 15.19
C ASN A 233 5.50 3.35 15.71
N ILE A 234 4.25 2.91 15.90
CA ILE A 234 3.13 3.69 16.40
C ILE A 234 2.16 2.73 17.11
N THR A 235 1.50 3.20 18.15
CA THR A 235 0.41 2.44 18.81
C THR A 235 -0.94 2.74 18.16
N VAL A 236 -1.93 1.86 18.35
CA VAL A 236 -3.29 2.10 17.81
C VAL A 236 -3.91 3.39 18.35
N PRO A 237 -3.80 3.75 19.65
CA PRO A 237 -4.24 5.06 20.12
C PRO A 237 -3.57 6.24 19.38
N GLN A 238 -2.26 6.17 19.15
CA GLN A 238 -1.54 7.22 18.39
C GLN A 238 -1.96 7.25 16.91
N MET A 239 -2.30 6.09 16.32
CA MET A 239 -2.86 6.01 14.97
C MET A 239 -4.23 6.68 14.92
N ALA A 240 -5.08 6.45 15.93
CA ALA A 240 -6.39 7.11 16.05
C ALA A 240 -6.24 8.64 16.18
N ASP A 241 -5.32 9.12 17.01
CA ASP A 241 -5.01 10.56 17.12
C ASP A 241 -4.56 11.16 15.77
N SER A 242 -3.72 10.42 15.04
CA SER A 242 -3.25 10.82 13.71
C SER A 242 -4.40 10.90 12.69
N ILE A 243 -5.33 9.94 12.70
CA ILE A 243 -6.53 9.96 11.84
C ILE A 243 -7.43 11.14 12.21
N GLN A 244 -7.65 11.39 13.49
CA GLN A 244 -8.46 12.54 13.94
C GLN A 244 -7.84 13.89 13.55
N THR A 245 -6.51 13.97 13.54
CA THR A 245 -5.78 15.19 13.14
C THR A 245 -5.91 15.46 11.65
N LEU A 246 -5.79 14.42 10.81
CA LEU A 246 -5.83 14.55 9.34
C LEU A 246 -7.25 14.67 8.77
N GLY A 247 -8.24 14.12 9.48
CA GLY A 247 -9.58 13.87 8.94
C GLY A 247 -9.66 12.54 8.18
N SER A 248 -10.77 11.82 8.37
CA SER A 248 -10.99 10.52 7.72
C SER A 248 -11.05 10.62 6.20
N GLU A 249 -11.50 11.75 5.66
CA GLU A 249 -11.60 12.02 4.23
C GLU A 249 -10.25 11.96 3.48
N SER A 250 -9.15 12.11 4.22
CA SER A 250 -7.78 12.05 3.66
C SER A 250 -7.08 10.72 3.93
N CYS A 251 -7.67 9.81 4.69
CA CYS A 251 -7.03 8.59 5.14
C CYS A 251 -7.58 7.34 4.43
N ILE A 252 -6.72 6.34 4.24
CA ILE A 252 -7.11 4.99 3.78
C ILE A 252 -6.51 3.98 4.76
N LEU A 253 -7.35 3.10 5.33
CA LEU A 253 -6.87 2.01 6.18
C LEU A 253 -6.43 0.83 5.33
N VAL A 254 -5.26 0.28 5.65
CA VAL A 254 -4.70 -0.92 5.03
C VAL A 254 -3.98 -1.77 6.08
N THR A 255 -3.74 -3.03 5.77
CA THR A 255 -2.98 -3.90 6.66
C THR A 255 -1.50 -3.96 6.34
N ASP A 256 -1.12 -4.01 5.07
CA ASP A 256 0.20 -4.42 4.58
C ASP A 256 0.57 -5.85 5.05
N TYR A 257 -0.48 -6.66 5.32
CA TYR A 257 -0.30 -8.04 5.76
C TYR A 257 -0.09 -9.00 4.60
N GLY A 258 0.38 -10.18 4.94
CA GLY A 258 0.73 -11.28 4.07
C GLY A 258 1.94 -12.06 4.59
N GLN A 259 2.59 -11.60 5.66
CA GLN A 259 3.68 -12.31 6.32
C GLN A 259 3.12 -13.55 7.03
N PRO A 260 3.84 -14.71 7.03
CA PRO A 260 3.31 -15.98 7.55
C PRO A 260 2.89 -15.96 9.03
N HIS A 261 3.54 -15.11 9.84
CA HIS A 261 3.30 -15.02 11.29
C HIS A 261 2.14 -14.06 11.65
N ASN A 262 1.79 -13.14 10.75
CA ASN A 262 0.65 -12.26 10.94
C ASN A 262 -0.68 -13.00 10.66
N PRO A 263 -1.82 -12.50 11.17
CA PRO A 263 -3.13 -12.96 10.72
C PRO A 263 -3.30 -12.85 9.20
N PRO A 264 -4.26 -13.57 8.60
CA PRO A 264 -4.70 -13.29 7.24
C PRO A 264 -5.06 -11.80 7.06
N PRO A 265 -4.79 -11.18 5.89
CA PRO A 265 -5.02 -9.75 5.69
C PRO A 265 -6.45 -9.29 6.00
N VAL A 266 -7.47 -10.06 5.61
CA VAL A 266 -8.87 -9.72 5.85
C VAL A 266 -9.21 -9.75 7.35
N GLN A 267 -8.69 -10.75 8.06
CA GLN A 267 -8.81 -10.81 9.52
C GLN A 267 -8.07 -9.63 10.16
N GLY A 268 -6.85 -9.31 9.70
CA GLY A 268 -6.08 -8.17 10.20
C GLY A 268 -6.81 -6.84 10.00
N LEU A 269 -7.47 -6.63 8.86
CA LEU A 269 -8.28 -5.44 8.64
C LEU A 269 -9.49 -5.39 9.59
N SER A 270 -10.12 -6.54 9.86
CA SER A 270 -11.22 -6.66 10.82
C SER A 270 -10.77 -6.31 12.24
N GLU A 271 -9.60 -6.79 12.65
CA GLU A 271 -9.00 -6.48 13.95
C GLU A 271 -8.66 -4.99 14.04
N PHE A 272 -8.02 -4.42 13.02
CA PHE A 272 -7.65 -3.01 12.98
C PHE A 272 -8.87 -2.08 13.10
N VAL A 273 -9.94 -2.38 12.35
CA VAL A 273 -11.22 -1.66 12.45
C VAL A 273 -11.78 -1.72 13.87
N THR A 274 -11.77 -2.90 14.49
CA THR A 274 -12.27 -3.09 15.86
C THR A 274 -11.46 -2.28 16.87
N GLU A 275 -10.14 -2.30 16.76
CA GLU A 275 -9.25 -1.56 17.65
C GLU A 275 -9.42 -0.03 17.49
N LEU A 276 -9.51 0.48 16.27
CA LEU A 276 -9.73 1.91 16.04
C LEU A 276 -11.09 2.39 16.58
N ILE A 277 -12.14 1.58 16.49
CA ILE A 277 -13.45 1.89 17.09
C ILE A 277 -13.31 1.97 18.62
N ASN A 278 -12.58 1.06 19.25
CA ASN A 278 -12.31 1.08 20.67
C ASN A 278 -11.54 2.33 21.11
N GLU A 279 -10.72 2.90 20.22
CA GLU A 279 -10.01 4.16 20.43
C GLU A 279 -10.84 5.41 20.02
N GLY A 280 -12.13 5.23 19.74
CA GLY A 280 -13.07 6.33 19.52
C GLY A 280 -13.19 6.83 18.09
N ILE A 281 -12.65 6.13 17.11
CA ILE A 281 -12.92 6.40 15.68
C ILE A 281 -14.34 5.90 15.37
N SER A 282 -15.20 6.78 14.84
CA SER A 282 -16.59 6.41 14.55
C SER A 282 -16.70 5.42 13.38
N GLU A 283 -17.78 4.63 13.37
CA GLU A 283 -18.06 3.72 12.24
C GLU A 283 -18.20 4.45 10.90
N GLU A 284 -18.66 5.71 10.92
CA GLU A 284 -18.76 6.54 9.72
C GLU A 284 -17.38 6.87 9.17
N MET A 285 -16.44 7.30 10.01
CA MET A 285 -15.06 7.54 9.64
C MET A 285 -14.38 6.26 9.14
N ILE A 286 -14.58 5.13 9.82
CA ILE A 286 -14.05 3.83 9.36
C ILE A 286 -14.58 3.52 7.97
N ARG A 287 -15.90 3.62 7.76
CA ARG A 287 -16.53 3.33 6.46
C ARG A 287 -15.98 4.23 5.35
N GLU A 288 -15.74 5.49 5.64
CA GLU A 288 -15.10 6.41 4.70
C GLU A 288 -13.71 5.92 4.29
N MET A 289 -12.88 5.53 5.27
CA MET A 289 -11.49 5.13 5.05
C MET A 289 -11.32 3.75 4.40
N ILE A 290 -12.28 2.83 4.51
CA ILE A 290 -12.18 1.48 3.90
C ILE A 290 -13.11 1.28 2.70
N THR A 291 -14.02 2.22 2.41
CA THR A 291 -14.98 2.10 1.30
C THR A 291 -14.91 3.30 0.37
N THR A 292 -15.29 4.49 0.85
CA THR A 292 -15.45 5.69 0.01
C THR A 292 -14.13 6.18 -0.58
N ASN A 293 -13.11 6.34 0.26
CA ASN A 293 -11.81 6.84 -0.17
C ASN A 293 -11.08 5.84 -1.08
N PRO A 294 -11.01 4.53 -0.75
CA PRO A 294 -10.48 3.53 -1.67
C PRO A 294 -11.19 3.51 -3.02
N GLU A 295 -12.53 3.60 -3.03
CA GLU A 295 -13.31 3.64 -4.27
C GLU A 295 -12.99 4.89 -5.10
N SER A 296 -12.91 6.07 -4.46
CA SER A 296 -12.54 7.32 -5.11
C SER A 296 -11.10 7.31 -5.66
N LEU A 297 -10.18 6.63 -4.97
CA LEU A 297 -8.81 6.48 -5.45
C LEU A 297 -8.74 5.48 -6.62
N LEU A 298 -9.56 4.43 -6.61
CA LEU A 298 -9.57 3.40 -7.66
C LEU A 298 -10.30 3.85 -8.93
N PHE A 299 -11.39 4.63 -8.82
CA PHE A 299 -12.29 4.97 -9.93
C PHE A 299 -12.47 6.48 -10.12
#